data_6b9b732b99d84c08312894232f508dd1
#
_entry.id   6b9b732b99d84c08312894232f508dd1
#
_cell.length_a   1.000
_cell.length_b   1.000
_cell.length_c   1.000
_cell.angle_alpha   90.00
_cell.angle_beta   90.00
_cell.angle_gamma   90.00
#
_symmetry.space_group_name_H-M   'P 1'
#
loop_
_entity.id
_entity.type
_entity.pdbx_description
1 polymer ?
#
loop_
_entity_poly.entity_id
_entity_poly.type
_entity_poly.pdbx_seq_one_letter_code
_entity_poly.pdbx_strand_id
1 'polypeptide(L)'
;MITCYVRYILDMDKLDAFGEYGRLWIGLINKLGGVHHGYFLPSHDPEAVNHGRFSFPDIGSEGPANIGVAIFSFPDWETYERYRREAGNYEECQRAAAIASETKCFTSYERNFMTRLS
;
A
#
# COMPACT_ATOMS: atom_id res chain seq x y z
N MET A 1 11.41 2.37 15.41
CA MET A 1 10.22 2.36 14.53
C MET A 1 10.60 1.78 13.18
N ILE A 2 9.78 0.88 12.69
CA ILE A 2 9.95 0.32 11.35
C ILE A 2 8.83 0.81 10.45
N THR A 3 9.15 1.07 9.18
CA THR A 3 8.17 1.50 8.19
C THR A 3 8.11 0.48 7.08
N CYS A 4 6.90 0.09 6.75
CA CYS A 4 6.64 -0.87 5.69
C CYS A 4 6.10 -0.12 4.47
N TYR A 5 6.70 -0.40 3.32
CA TYR A 5 6.28 0.13 2.03
C TYR A 5 5.83 -1.04 1.18
N VAL A 6 4.59 -0.99 0.73
CA VAL A 6 4.03 -2.05 -0.13
C VAL A 6 3.62 -1.43 -1.44
N ARG A 7 4.13 -1.98 -2.53
CA ARG A 7 3.87 -1.51 -3.88
C ARG A 7 3.06 -2.56 -4.63
N TYR A 8 1.91 -2.14 -5.14
CA TYR A 8 0.96 -3.02 -5.83
C TYR A 8 0.93 -2.72 -7.32
N ILE A 9 0.78 -3.76 -8.13
CA ILE A 9 0.42 -3.61 -9.54
C ILE A 9 -1.09 -3.77 -9.63
N LEU A 10 -1.77 -2.70 -10.04
CA LEU A 10 -3.23 -2.62 -9.96
C LEU A 10 -3.90 -2.99 -11.29
N ASP A 11 -5.12 -3.52 -11.18
CA ASP A 11 -6.07 -3.56 -12.29
C ASP A 11 -6.82 -2.22 -12.27
N MET A 12 -6.61 -1.40 -13.28
CA MET A 12 -7.14 -0.03 -13.32
C MET A 12 -8.68 -0.01 -13.41
N ASP A 13 -9.30 -1.11 -13.83
CA ASP A 13 -10.75 -1.22 -13.87
C ASP A 13 -11.36 -1.55 -12.51
N LYS A 14 -10.52 -1.80 -11.49
CA LYS A 14 -10.95 -2.26 -10.18
C LYS A 14 -10.40 -1.41 -9.04
N LEU A 15 -10.24 -0.10 -9.29
CA LEU A 15 -9.72 0.82 -8.28
C LEU A 15 -10.66 0.96 -7.08
N ASP A 16 -11.98 0.85 -7.29
CA ASP A 16 -12.94 0.91 -6.19
C ASP A 16 -12.77 -0.27 -5.24
N ALA A 17 -12.56 -1.47 -5.79
CA ALA A 17 -12.30 -2.67 -4.99
C ALA A 17 -10.99 -2.54 -4.21
N PHE A 18 -9.95 -2.00 -4.86
CA PHE A 18 -8.67 -1.77 -4.18
C PHE A 18 -8.80 -0.74 -3.07
N GLY A 19 -9.61 0.29 -3.27
CA GLY A 19 -9.89 1.28 -2.23
C GLY A 19 -10.57 0.67 -1.02
N GLU A 20 -11.54 -0.20 -1.23
CA GLU A 20 -12.21 -0.93 -0.16
C GLU A 20 -11.23 -1.84 0.59
N TYR A 21 -10.41 -2.57 -0.15
CA TYR A 21 -9.33 -3.40 0.40
C TYR A 21 -8.40 -2.57 1.30
N GLY A 22 -7.96 -1.42 0.81
CA GLY A 22 -7.05 -0.55 1.55
C GLY A 22 -7.66 -0.01 2.84
N ARG A 23 -8.92 0.41 2.81
CA ARG A 23 -9.58 0.93 4.01
C ARG A 23 -9.67 -0.10 5.12
N LEU A 24 -9.88 -1.37 4.76
CA LEU A 24 -9.90 -2.45 5.76
C LEU A 24 -8.54 -2.60 6.44
N TRP A 25 -7.45 -2.56 5.67
CA TRP A 25 -6.10 -2.67 6.24
C TRP A 25 -5.72 -1.45 7.08
N ILE A 26 -6.12 -0.26 6.65
CA ILE A 26 -5.87 0.96 7.44
C ILE A 26 -6.47 0.81 8.84
N GLY A 27 -7.74 0.40 8.90
CA GLY A 27 -8.41 0.21 10.19
C GLY A 27 -7.77 -0.87 11.04
N LEU A 28 -7.42 -1.99 10.44
CA LEU A 28 -6.85 -3.12 11.15
C LEU A 28 -5.45 -2.82 11.69
N ILE A 29 -4.60 -2.21 10.87
CA ILE A 29 -3.23 -1.85 11.28
C ILE A 29 -3.26 -0.85 12.42
N ASN A 30 -4.13 0.16 12.36
CA ASN A 30 -4.27 1.13 13.44
C ASN A 30 -4.79 0.47 14.72
N LYS A 31 -5.66 -0.51 14.60
CA LYS A 31 -6.18 -1.26 15.74
C LYS A 31 -5.10 -2.12 16.41
N LEU A 32 -4.17 -2.65 15.64
CA LEU A 32 -3.18 -3.61 16.13
C LEU A 32 -1.81 -2.99 16.44
N GLY A 33 -1.78 -1.70 16.71
CA GLY A 33 -0.60 -1.03 17.23
C GLY A 33 0.29 -0.35 16.21
N GLY A 34 -0.12 -0.32 14.95
CA GLY A 34 0.59 0.41 13.91
C GLY A 34 0.02 1.79 13.67
N VAL A 35 0.67 2.55 12.83
CA VAL A 35 0.19 3.82 12.30
C VAL A 35 0.19 3.71 10.78
N HIS A 36 -0.99 3.76 10.19
CA HIS A 36 -1.10 3.71 8.74
C HIS A 36 -0.98 5.12 8.18
N HIS A 37 -0.08 5.31 7.22
CA HIS A 37 0.14 6.61 6.58
C HIS A 37 -0.72 6.79 5.33
N GLY A 38 -1.40 5.75 4.91
CA GLY A 38 -2.38 5.80 3.83
C GLY A 38 -2.08 4.85 2.68
N TYR A 39 -3.10 4.68 1.87
CA TYR A 39 -3.00 4.04 0.56
C TYR A 39 -3.02 5.15 -0.48
N PHE A 40 -2.16 5.02 -1.47
CA PHE A 40 -2.01 6.00 -2.54
C PHE A 40 -2.35 5.31 -3.86
N LEU A 41 -3.27 5.90 -4.60
CA LEU A 41 -3.75 5.36 -5.87
C LEU A 41 -3.18 6.20 -7.03
N PRO A 42 -3.20 5.67 -8.25
CA PRO A 42 -2.78 6.46 -9.42
C PRO A 42 -3.55 7.77 -9.51
N SER A 43 -2.84 8.84 -9.85
CA SER A 43 -3.45 10.17 -9.97
C SER A 43 -4.40 10.20 -11.18
N HIS A 44 -5.53 10.88 -11.00
CA HIS A 44 -6.47 11.15 -12.10
C HIS A 44 -6.15 12.47 -12.80
N ASP A 45 -5.15 13.22 -12.32
CA ASP A 45 -4.76 14.48 -12.92
C ASP A 45 -3.88 14.23 -14.14
N PRO A 46 -4.35 14.58 -15.36
CA PRO A 46 -3.56 14.37 -16.56
C PRO A 46 -2.24 15.13 -16.56
N GLU A 47 -2.16 16.24 -15.84
CA GLU A 47 -0.95 17.05 -15.77
C GLU A 47 0.13 16.43 -14.89
N ALA A 48 -0.25 15.53 -13.98
CA ALA A 48 0.71 14.88 -13.10
C ALA A 48 1.80 14.13 -13.87
N VAL A 49 1.43 13.57 -15.05
CA VAL A 49 2.36 12.81 -15.88
C VAL A 49 3.32 13.72 -16.65
N ASN A 50 2.83 14.90 -17.04
CA ASN A 50 3.58 15.83 -17.89
C ASN A 50 4.22 16.96 -17.09
N HIS A 51 4.15 16.89 -15.75
CA HIS A 51 4.57 17.97 -14.90
C HIS A 51 6.07 17.89 -14.58
N GLY A 52 6.82 18.84 -15.13
CA GLY A 52 8.21 18.98 -14.82
C GLY A 52 9.14 18.05 -15.62
N ARG A 53 10.40 18.35 -15.49
CA ARG A 53 11.47 17.54 -16.09
C ARG A 53 12.19 16.80 -14.98
N PHE A 54 12.80 15.68 -15.36
CA PHE A 54 13.68 14.98 -14.44
C PHE A 54 14.99 15.77 -14.28
N SER A 55 15.44 15.90 -13.03
CA SER A 55 16.73 16.57 -12.75
C SER A 55 17.89 15.79 -13.38
N PHE A 56 17.74 14.47 -13.51
CA PHE A 56 18.76 13.61 -14.10
C PHE A 56 18.09 12.76 -15.17
N PRO A 57 17.92 13.33 -16.40
CA PRO A 57 17.13 12.67 -17.44
C PRO A 57 17.71 11.34 -17.94
N ASP A 58 19.01 11.13 -17.74
CA ASP A 58 19.64 9.86 -18.15
C ASP A 58 19.25 8.69 -17.24
N ILE A 59 18.79 8.96 -16.04
CA ILE A 59 18.45 7.92 -15.07
C ILE A 59 17.04 8.07 -14.49
N GLY A 60 16.37 9.19 -14.72
CA GLY A 60 15.00 9.41 -14.29
C GLY A 60 13.99 9.03 -15.35
N SER A 61 12.88 8.45 -14.96
CA SER A 61 11.78 8.11 -15.86
C SER A 61 10.46 8.00 -15.11
N GLU A 62 9.36 8.17 -15.83
CA GLU A 62 8.04 7.88 -15.27
C GLU A 62 7.91 6.39 -15.00
N GLY A 63 7.37 6.05 -13.83
CA GLY A 63 7.02 4.67 -13.53
C GLY A 63 5.74 4.23 -14.22
N PRO A 64 5.38 2.95 -14.08
CA PRO A 64 4.11 2.45 -14.62
C PRO A 64 2.91 3.21 -14.05
N ALA A 65 1.86 3.36 -14.84
CA ALA A 65 0.68 4.13 -14.46
C ALA A 65 -0.21 3.40 -13.44
N ASN A 66 -0.06 2.09 -13.33
CA ASN A 66 -0.96 1.24 -12.53
C ASN A 66 -0.35 0.82 -11.19
N ILE A 67 0.25 1.76 -10.50
CA ILE A 67 0.91 1.51 -9.21
C ILE A 67 0.03 2.05 -8.08
N GLY A 68 -0.20 1.20 -7.06
CA GLY A 68 -0.75 1.62 -5.79
C GLY A 68 0.29 1.40 -4.69
N VAL A 69 0.26 2.22 -3.66
CA VAL A 69 1.24 2.14 -2.57
C VAL A 69 0.54 2.22 -1.23
N ALA A 70 0.97 1.37 -0.29
CA ALA A 70 0.58 1.47 1.11
C ALA A 70 1.82 1.72 1.95
N ILE A 71 1.73 2.64 2.89
CA ILE A 71 2.83 2.95 3.80
C ILE A 71 2.28 2.93 5.22
N PHE A 72 2.92 2.16 6.08
CA PHE A 72 2.54 2.11 7.50
C PHE A 72 3.76 1.81 8.37
N SER A 73 3.67 2.14 9.65
CA SER A 73 4.77 2.00 10.59
C SER A 73 4.32 1.27 11.85
N PHE A 74 5.27 0.57 12.46
CA PHE A 74 5.10 -0.04 13.79
C PHE A 74 6.24 0.43 14.68
N PRO A 75 6.01 0.54 16.00
CA PRO A 75 7.06 1.03 16.91
C PRO A 75 8.28 0.12 16.96
N ASP A 76 8.08 -1.20 16.82
CA ASP A 76 9.13 -2.20 16.90
C ASP A 76 8.73 -3.47 16.19
N TRP A 77 9.70 -4.39 16.02
CA TRP A 77 9.47 -5.67 15.36
C TRP A 77 8.50 -6.56 16.14
N GLU A 78 8.55 -6.52 17.45
CA GLU A 78 7.65 -7.32 18.29
C GLU A 78 6.18 -6.99 18.04
N THR A 79 5.85 -5.70 17.96
CA THR A 79 4.50 -5.25 17.65
C THR A 79 4.08 -5.65 16.24
N TYR A 80 5.00 -5.50 15.27
CA TYR A 80 4.73 -5.92 13.90
C TYR A 80 4.48 -7.42 13.82
N GLU A 81 5.30 -8.23 14.47
CA GLU A 81 5.14 -9.68 14.45
C GLU A 81 3.83 -10.11 15.12
N ARG A 82 3.45 -9.44 16.20
CA ARG A 82 2.17 -9.70 16.85
C ARG A 82 1.01 -9.39 15.91
N TYR A 83 1.07 -8.26 15.21
CA TYR A 83 0.10 -7.92 14.19
C TYR A 83 0.00 -9.03 13.13
N ARG A 84 1.13 -9.52 12.65
CA ARG A 84 1.14 -10.59 11.65
C ARG A 84 0.52 -11.89 12.16
N ARG A 85 0.72 -12.21 13.43
CA ARG A 85 0.12 -13.40 14.03
C ARG A 85 -1.38 -13.25 14.26
N GLU A 86 -1.82 -12.07 14.63
CA GLU A 86 -3.20 -11.84 15.07
C GLU A 86 -4.15 -11.42 13.96
N ALA A 87 -3.62 -10.78 12.90
CA ALA A 87 -4.45 -10.17 11.87
C ALA A 87 -5.48 -11.12 11.27
N GLY A 88 -5.11 -12.38 11.04
CA GLY A 88 -6.00 -13.37 10.44
C GLY A 88 -7.24 -13.72 11.27
N ASN A 89 -7.25 -13.37 12.56
CA ASN A 89 -8.39 -13.60 13.43
C ASN A 89 -9.47 -12.52 13.30
N TYR A 90 -9.18 -11.44 12.56
CA TYR A 90 -10.08 -10.30 12.43
C TYR A 90 -10.86 -10.37 11.12
N GLU A 91 -12.14 -9.96 11.20
CA GLU A 91 -13.01 -9.94 10.03
C GLU A 91 -12.47 -9.04 8.92
N GLU A 92 -11.85 -7.93 9.29
CA GLU A 92 -11.25 -7.01 8.31
C GLU A 92 -10.22 -7.70 7.43
N CYS A 93 -9.35 -8.53 8.00
CA CYS A 93 -8.37 -9.28 7.25
C CYS A 93 -9.03 -10.30 6.32
N GLN A 94 -10.04 -10.99 6.83
CA GLN A 94 -10.76 -12.01 6.06
C GLN A 94 -11.49 -11.37 4.88
N ARG A 95 -12.13 -10.21 5.09
CA ARG A 95 -12.80 -9.47 4.02
C ARG A 95 -11.81 -8.93 2.99
N ALA A 96 -10.69 -8.39 3.45
CA ALA A 96 -9.66 -7.90 2.54
C ALA A 96 -9.12 -9.03 1.66
N ALA A 97 -8.87 -10.19 2.25
CA ALA A 97 -8.43 -11.37 1.50
C ALA A 97 -9.47 -11.81 0.46
N ALA A 98 -10.76 -11.75 0.83
CA ALA A 98 -11.84 -12.10 -0.07
C ALA A 98 -11.92 -11.11 -1.25
N ILE A 99 -11.80 -9.81 -0.98
CA ILE A 99 -11.81 -8.79 -2.03
C ILE A 99 -10.66 -9.04 -3.01
N ALA A 100 -9.47 -9.26 -2.50
CA ALA A 100 -8.29 -9.51 -3.34
C ALA A 100 -8.47 -10.78 -4.20
N SER A 101 -8.97 -11.84 -3.60
CA SER A 101 -9.18 -13.13 -4.27
C SER A 101 -10.28 -13.08 -5.33
N GLU A 102 -11.41 -12.43 -5.00
CA GLU A 102 -12.57 -12.40 -5.87
C GLU A 102 -12.46 -11.38 -6.99
N THR A 103 -11.92 -10.20 -6.70
CA THR A 103 -11.85 -9.12 -7.68
C THR A 103 -10.55 -9.10 -8.46
N LYS A 104 -9.47 -9.63 -7.88
CA LYS A 104 -8.12 -9.55 -8.44
C LYS A 104 -7.76 -8.10 -8.77
N CYS A 105 -8.07 -7.18 -7.86
CA CYS A 105 -7.84 -5.75 -8.04
C CYS A 105 -6.36 -5.39 -8.10
N PHE A 106 -5.48 -6.29 -7.65
CA PHE A 106 -4.05 -6.21 -7.92
C PHE A 106 -3.54 -7.59 -8.31
N THR A 107 -2.50 -7.62 -9.15
CA THR A 107 -1.95 -8.87 -9.70
C THR A 107 -0.68 -9.31 -8.97
N SER A 108 0.01 -8.37 -8.35
CA SER A 108 1.21 -8.65 -7.58
C SER A 108 1.48 -7.49 -6.63
N TYR A 109 2.32 -7.76 -5.64
CA TYR A 109 2.80 -6.70 -4.75
C TYR A 109 4.20 -7.05 -4.25
N GLU A 110 4.93 -6.00 -3.88
CA GLU A 110 6.26 -6.11 -3.29
C GLU A 110 6.26 -5.37 -1.96
N ARG A 111 7.05 -5.83 -1.02
CA ARG A 111 7.13 -5.22 0.30
C ARG A 111 8.58 -4.93 0.66
N ASN A 112 8.83 -3.71 1.13
CA ASN A 112 10.13 -3.32 1.66
C ASN A 112 9.97 -2.78 3.07
N PHE A 113 10.92 -3.09 3.92
CA PHE A 113 11.01 -2.46 5.23
C PHE A 113 12.05 -1.35 5.16
N MET A 114 11.71 -0.21 5.74
CA MET A 114 12.51 1.00 5.65
C MET A 114 12.68 1.64 7.02
N THR A 115 13.74 2.38 7.17
CA THR A 115 13.99 3.19 8.35
C THR A 115 14.07 4.64 7.90
N ARG A 116 13.39 5.52 8.63
CA ARG A 116 13.41 6.93 8.30
C ARG A 116 14.81 7.52 8.49
N LEU A 117 15.27 8.26 7.50
CA LEU A 117 16.48 9.05 7.63
C LEU A 117 16.20 10.23 8.56
N SER A 118 16.95 10.33 9.61
CA SER A 118 16.76 11.38 10.62
C SER A 118 17.34 12.72 10.18
#